data_df68a38eb1b1ae56ddc0c2cd946c79a5
#
_entry.id   df68a38eb1b1ae56ddc0c2cd946c79a5
#
_cell.length_a   1.000
_cell.length_b   1.000
_cell.length_c   1.000
_cell.angle_alpha   90.00
_cell.angle_beta   90.00
_cell.angle_gamma   90.00
#
_symmetry.space_group_name_H-M   'P 1'
#
loop_
_entity.id
_entity.type
_entity.pdbx_description
1 polymer ?
#
loop_
_entity_poly.entity_id
_entity_poly.type
_entity_poly.pdbx_seq_one_letter_code
_entity_poly.pdbx_strand_id
1 'polypeptide(L)'
;YEIGVRLVGSEMCIRDRALIVNRQLEIQNFVPKQYWELKTVYRDTTFSAILRKSEEELVLEAEKQKEAIAAGKKPKKEEENRGIDPITDRERGLALLNQIKNSPFTVTDVTKKEGREAPLRLFDLTSLQVECNKKFAYSADETLKIIQSLYEKKVATYPRVDTTYLSDDIYPKCPGILKGLRDYETFTAPLAGTALLKSKKVFDNSKVTDHHAIIPTGQHPQNLTDMERRVFDLIARRFIAVFYPDCKFATTTVLGEVESIEFKATGKQILEPGWRIIFGIPSAQSQEEKEEK
;
A
#
# COMPACT_ATOMS: atom_id res chain seq x y z
N TYR A 1 20.02 -34.75 16.64
CA TYR A 1 18.82 -33.94 16.86
C TYR A 1 19.09 -32.45 16.64
N GLU A 2 20.15 -31.90 17.22
CA GLU A 2 20.56 -30.51 17.02
C GLU A 2 21.06 -30.21 15.59
N ILE A 3 21.65 -31.22 14.91
CA ILE A 3 22.14 -31.09 13.53
C ILE A 3 20.99 -30.91 12.55
N GLY A 4 19.84 -31.56 12.74
CA GLY A 4 18.67 -31.44 11.88
C GLY A 4 18.03 -30.05 11.96
N VAL A 5 17.91 -29.47 13.16
CA VAL A 5 17.36 -28.13 13.39
C VAL A 5 18.30 -27.05 12.82
N ARG A 6 19.63 -27.24 12.94
CA ARG A 6 20.61 -26.33 12.35
C ARG A 6 20.61 -26.37 10.81
N LEU A 7 20.42 -27.54 10.22
CA LEU A 7 20.35 -27.71 8.75
C LEU A 7 19.08 -27.00 8.19
N VAL A 8 17.92 -27.18 8.80
CA VAL A 8 16.68 -26.49 8.41
C VAL A 8 16.83 -24.97 8.56
N GLY A 9 17.40 -24.48 9.64
CA GLY A 9 17.68 -23.07 9.84
C GLY A 9 18.74 -22.52 8.87
N SER A 10 19.74 -23.32 8.50
CA SER A 10 20.76 -22.91 7.54
C SER A 10 20.24 -22.86 6.10
N GLU A 11 19.34 -23.77 5.72
CA GLU A 11 18.71 -23.75 4.39
C GLU A 11 17.80 -22.52 4.20
N MET A 12 16.98 -22.16 5.17
CA MET A 12 16.21 -20.92 5.15
C MET A 12 17.14 -19.70 5.06
N CYS A 13 18.19 -19.65 5.85
CA CYS A 13 19.18 -18.58 5.81
C CYS A 13 19.91 -18.48 4.46
N ILE A 14 20.20 -19.61 3.80
CA ILE A 14 20.81 -19.64 2.47
C ILE A 14 19.85 -19.10 1.42
N ARG A 15 18.57 -19.50 1.45
CA ARG A 15 17.54 -18.97 0.53
C ARG A 15 17.34 -17.48 0.70
N ASP A 16 17.24 -17.01 1.93
CA ASP A 16 17.07 -15.58 2.23
C ASP A 16 18.26 -14.76 1.75
N ARG A 17 19.48 -15.24 2.00
CA ARG A 17 20.71 -14.62 1.49
C ARG A 17 20.74 -14.62 -0.04
N ALA A 18 20.36 -15.72 -0.68
CA ALA A 18 20.31 -15.81 -2.13
C ALA A 18 19.32 -14.81 -2.73
N LEU A 19 18.15 -14.62 -2.11
CA LEU A 19 17.18 -13.61 -2.54
C LEU A 19 17.75 -12.20 -2.43
N ILE A 20 18.42 -11.87 -1.32
CA ILE A 20 19.05 -10.57 -1.12
C ILE A 20 20.16 -10.34 -2.14
N VAL A 21 21.04 -11.32 -2.35
CA VAL A 21 22.15 -11.24 -3.33
C VAL A 21 21.59 -11.10 -4.75
N ASN A 22 20.60 -11.88 -5.13
CA ASN A 22 19.97 -11.78 -6.44
C ASN A 22 19.35 -10.40 -6.65
N ARG A 23 18.66 -9.87 -5.63
CA ARG A 23 18.10 -8.52 -5.71
C ARG A 23 19.18 -7.45 -5.83
N GLN A 24 20.27 -7.58 -5.10
CA GLN A 24 21.41 -6.67 -5.20
C GLN A 24 22.05 -6.70 -6.61
N LEU A 25 22.21 -7.91 -7.17
CA LEU A 25 22.70 -8.07 -8.54
C LEU A 25 21.74 -7.48 -9.58
N GLU A 26 20.42 -7.64 -9.41
CA GLU A 26 19.42 -7.00 -10.25
C GLU A 26 19.55 -5.46 -10.19
N ILE A 27 19.76 -4.89 -9.00
CA ILE A 27 19.93 -3.44 -8.82
C ILE A 27 21.24 -2.98 -9.47
N GLN A 28 22.34 -3.68 -9.27
CA GLN A 28 23.64 -3.33 -9.83
C GLN A 28 23.68 -3.45 -11.37
N ASN A 29 22.97 -4.42 -11.92
CA ASN A 29 22.89 -4.67 -13.35
C ASN A 29 21.72 -3.95 -14.02
N PHE A 30 20.96 -3.13 -13.26
CA PHE A 30 19.84 -2.38 -13.80
C PHE A 30 20.33 -1.29 -14.74
N VAL A 31 19.95 -1.40 -16.00
CA VAL A 31 20.18 -0.36 -17.02
C VAL A 31 18.88 0.41 -17.19
N PRO A 32 18.81 1.68 -16.79
CA PRO A 32 17.63 2.50 -16.99
C PRO A 32 17.36 2.71 -18.47
N LYS A 33 16.11 2.50 -18.87
CA LYS A 33 15.65 2.79 -20.24
C LYS A 33 14.88 4.09 -20.24
N GLN A 34 15.24 5.00 -21.13
CA GLN A 34 14.48 6.22 -21.35
C GLN A 34 13.16 5.86 -22.04
N TYR A 35 12.10 6.52 -21.63
CA TYR A 35 10.81 6.50 -22.30
C TYR A 35 10.19 7.89 -22.24
N TRP A 36 9.29 8.17 -23.14
CA TRP A 36 8.56 9.42 -23.21
C TRP A 36 7.08 9.16 -22.99
N GLU A 37 6.41 10.11 -22.35
CA GLU A 37 4.98 10.12 -22.18
C GLU A 37 4.38 11.26 -22.97
N LEU A 38 3.34 10.98 -23.74
CA LEU A 38 2.59 11.99 -24.46
C LEU A 38 1.43 12.44 -23.57
N LYS A 39 1.42 13.73 -23.24
CA LYS A 39 0.38 14.32 -22.37
C LYS A 39 -0.26 15.52 -23.07
N THR A 40 -1.53 15.74 -22.80
CA THR A 40 -2.26 16.95 -23.22
C THR A 40 -3.01 17.54 -22.05
N VAL A 41 -3.25 18.83 -22.06
CA VAL A 41 -4.04 19.53 -21.05
C VAL A 41 -5.34 20.03 -21.66
N TYR A 42 -6.46 19.65 -21.06
CA TYR A 42 -7.78 20.12 -21.44
C TYR A 42 -8.55 20.52 -20.18
N ARG A 43 -9.03 21.78 -20.13
CA ARG A 43 -9.76 22.35 -18.97
C ARG A 43 -9.05 22.07 -17.64
N ASP A 44 -7.77 22.48 -17.54
CA ASP A 44 -6.92 22.33 -16.36
C ASP A 44 -6.69 20.88 -15.88
N THR A 45 -7.04 19.90 -16.70
CA THR A 45 -6.81 18.48 -16.42
C THR A 45 -5.78 17.91 -17.40
N THR A 46 -4.77 17.25 -16.86
CA THR A 46 -3.75 16.56 -17.64
C THR A 46 -4.23 15.16 -18.03
N PHE A 47 -4.16 14.87 -19.31
CA PHE A 47 -4.49 13.57 -19.88
C PHE A 47 -3.21 12.92 -20.41
N SER A 48 -3.02 11.64 -20.11
CA SER A 48 -1.91 10.84 -20.62
C SER A 48 -2.39 9.96 -21.78
N ALA A 49 -1.61 9.89 -22.84
CA ALA A 49 -1.93 9.03 -23.99
C ALA A 49 -1.87 7.54 -23.62
N ILE A 50 -2.80 6.77 -24.15
CA ILE A 50 -2.81 5.32 -24.08
C ILE A 50 -2.45 4.80 -25.48
N LEU A 51 -1.17 4.53 -25.68
CA LEU A 51 -0.70 3.90 -26.91
C LEU A 51 -0.81 2.38 -26.76
N ARG A 52 -1.58 1.75 -27.61
CA ARG A 52 -1.76 0.29 -27.59
C ARG A 52 -0.75 -0.35 -28.54
N LYS A 53 -0.21 -1.48 -28.14
CA LYS A 53 0.59 -2.34 -29.01
C LYS A 53 -0.29 -2.88 -30.14
N SER A 54 0.31 -3.04 -31.31
CA SER A 54 -0.39 -3.70 -32.42
C SER A 54 -0.72 -5.16 -32.09
N GLU A 55 -1.70 -5.73 -32.78
CA GLU A 55 -2.06 -7.15 -32.60
C GLU A 55 -0.86 -8.07 -32.87
N GLU A 56 -0.03 -7.72 -33.86
CA GLU A 56 1.18 -8.47 -34.19
C GLU A 56 2.22 -8.44 -33.06
N GLU A 57 2.42 -7.29 -32.42
CA GLU A 57 3.32 -7.14 -31.27
C GLU A 57 2.81 -7.91 -30.05
N LEU A 58 1.49 -7.92 -29.83
CA LEU A 58 0.88 -8.69 -28.73
C LEU A 58 1.04 -10.19 -28.94
N VAL A 59 0.89 -10.68 -30.19
CA VAL A 59 1.10 -12.09 -30.53
C VAL A 59 2.57 -12.47 -30.30
N LEU A 60 3.50 -11.65 -30.78
CA LEU A 60 4.94 -11.89 -30.61
C LEU A 60 5.37 -11.90 -29.12
N GLU A 61 4.80 -11.02 -28.31
CA GLU A 61 5.04 -11.03 -26.86
C GLU A 61 4.46 -12.27 -26.18
N ALA A 62 3.27 -12.71 -26.59
CA ALA A 62 2.66 -13.93 -26.08
C ALA A 62 3.51 -15.17 -26.41
N GLU A 63 4.08 -15.24 -27.58
CA GLU A 63 5.00 -16.31 -27.99
C GLU A 63 6.28 -16.31 -27.16
N LYS A 64 6.94 -15.15 -27.03
CA LYS A 64 8.14 -14.99 -26.19
C LYS A 64 7.88 -15.35 -24.72
N GLN A 65 6.68 -15.05 -24.23
CA GLN A 65 6.28 -15.40 -22.86
C GLN A 65 6.07 -16.92 -22.71
N LYS A 66 5.48 -17.59 -23.69
CA LYS A 66 5.33 -19.04 -23.71
C LYS A 66 6.70 -19.73 -23.72
N GLU A 67 7.65 -19.26 -24.51
CA GLU A 67 9.02 -19.77 -24.54
C GLU A 67 9.74 -19.56 -23.21
N ALA A 68 9.56 -18.38 -22.57
CA ALA A 68 10.14 -18.11 -21.27
C ALA A 68 9.59 -19.02 -20.16
N ILE A 69 8.28 -19.32 -20.21
CA ILE A 69 7.63 -20.27 -19.29
C ILE A 69 8.15 -21.70 -19.55
N ALA A 70 8.28 -22.11 -20.80
CA ALA A 70 8.87 -23.41 -21.17
C ALA A 70 10.33 -23.55 -20.71
N ALA A 71 11.08 -22.42 -20.66
CA ALA A 71 12.43 -22.35 -20.12
C ALA A 71 12.48 -22.24 -18.58
N GLY A 72 11.37 -22.47 -17.86
CA GLY A 72 11.30 -22.50 -16.39
C GLY A 72 11.24 -21.14 -15.70
N LYS A 73 11.04 -20.05 -16.44
CA LYS A 73 10.82 -18.71 -15.86
C LYS A 73 9.38 -18.59 -15.37
N LYS A 74 9.20 -18.03 -14.17
CA LYS A 74 7.86 -17.73 -13.65
C LYS A 74 7.16 -16.74 -14.57
N PRO A 75 5.85 -16.96 -14.87
CA PRO A 75 5.07 -15.98 -15.64
C PRO A 75 5.10 -14.62 -14.93
N LYS A 76 5.35 -13.55 -15.68
CA LYS A 76 5.17 -12.21 -15.15
C LYS A 76 3.70 -12.07 -14.74
N LYS A 77 3.42 -11.55 -13.53
CA LYS A 77 2.07 -11.19 -13.12
C LYS A 77 1.43 -10.33 -14.20
N GLU A 78 0.15 -10.56 -14.45
CA GLU A 78 -0.65 -9.66 -15.31
C GLU A 78 -0.62 -8.27 -14.69
N GLU A 79 0.21 -7.40 -15.27
CA GLU A 79 0.17 -5.98 -14.96
C GLU A 79 -1.01 -5.37 -15.73
N GLU A 80 -1.73 -4.45 -15.10
CA GLU A 80 -2.83 -3.68 -15.71
C GLU A 80 -2.44 -2.96 -17.02
N ASN A 81 -1.15 -2.87 -17.29
CA ASN A 81 -0.54 -2.22 -18.46
C ASN A 81 -0.24 -3.17 -19.63
N ARG A 82 -0.78 -4.38 -19.65
CA ARG A 82 -0.66 -5.25 -20.82
C ARG A 82 -1.28 -4.58 -22.04
N GLY A 83 -0.46 -4.37 -23.08
CA GLY A 83 -0.89 -3.74 -24.33
C GLY A 83 -0.61 -2.25 -24.45
N ILE A 84 -0.06 -1.59 -23.40
CA ILE A 84 0.44 -0.23 -23.53
C ILE A 84 1.85 -0.28 -24.10
N ASP A 85 2.05 0.48 -25.18
CA ASP A 85 3.35 0.62 -25.82
C ASP A 85 4.05 1.88 -25.31
N PRO A 86 5.12 1.76 -24.51
CA PRO A 86 5.89 2.91 -24.09
C PRO A 86 6.63 3.51 -25.29
N ILE A 87 6.60 4.82 -25.44
CA ILE A 87 7.39 5.52 -26.44
C ILE A 87 8.86 5.43 -26.06
N THR A 88 9.60 4.49 -26.63
CA THR A 88 11.04 4.32 -26.38
C THR A 88 11.90 5.03 -27.43
N ASP A 89 11.32 5.41 -28.54
CA ASP A 89 11.96 6.14 -29.61
C ASP A 89 11.52 7.61 -29.61
N ARG A 90 12.49 8.51 -29.57
CA ARG A 90 12.27 9.96 -29.58
C ARG A 90 11.62 10.45 -30.87
N GLU A 91 12.01 9.91 -31.99
CA GLU A 91 11.48 10.32 -33.30
C GLU A 91 10.01 9.96 -33.43
N ARG A 92 9.63 8.75 -32.98
CA ARG A 92 8.24 8.34 -32.87
C ARG A 92 7.44 9.25 -31.96
N GLY A 93 8.00 9.62 -30.79
CA GLY A 93 7.36 10.54 -29.84
C GLY A 93 7.11 11.92 -30.47
N LEU A 94 8.09 12.46 -31.21
CA LEU A 94 7.95 13.72 -31.91
C LEU A 94 6.95 13.65 -33.07
N ALA A 95 6.90 12.54 -33.80
CA ALA A 95 5.91 12.32 -34.87
C ALA A 95 4.48 12.33 -34.31
N LEU A 96 4.24 11.60 -33.18
CA LEU A 96 2.95 11.60 -32.51
C LEU A 96 2.58 13.00 -31.97
N LEU A 97 3.52 13.73 -31.39
CA LEU A 97 3.30 15.09 -30.93
C LEU A 97 2.90 16.02 -32.10
N ASN A 98 3.60 15.95 -33.23
CA ASN A 98 3.29 16.76 -34.40
C ASN A 98 1.92 16.41 -34.99
N GLN A 99 1.53 15.14 -34.95
CA GLN A 99 0.21 14.69 -35.40
C GLN A 99 -0.93 15.35 -34.62
N ILE A 100 -0.79 15.48 -33.27
CA ILE A 100 -1.87 15.96 -32.40
C ILE A 100 -1.84 17.47 -32.12
N LYS A 101 -0.71 18.15 -32.39
CA LYS A 101 -0.40 19.51 -31.90
C LYS A 101 -1.48 20.56 -32.18
N ASN A 102 -2.18 20.46 -33.29
CA ASN A 102 -3.17 21.46 -33.71
C ASN A 102 -4.58 20.85 -33.85
N SER A 103 -4.76 19.63 -33.45
CA SER A 103 -6.04 18.92 -33.58
C SER A 103 -6.90 19.09 -32.34
N PRO A 104 -8.23 19.15 -32.46
CA PRO A 104 -9.13 19.33 -31.35
C PRO A 104 -9.15 18.07 -30.47
N PHE A 105 -9.18 18.28 -29.14
CA PHE A 105 -9.40 17.23 -28.16
C PHE A 105 -10.89 16.96 -28.00
N THR A 106 -11.32 15.73 -28.18
CA THR A 106 -12.72 15.32 -28.01
C THR A 106 -12.84 14.35 -26.84
N VAL A 107 -13.71 14.64 -25.89
CA VAL A 107 -14.05 13.70 -24.79
C VAL A 107 -14.95 12.63 -25.36
N THR A 108 -14.53 11.36 -25.23
CA THR A 108 -15.25 10.19 -25.76
C THR A 108 -16.06 9.45 -24.71
N ASP A 109 -15.58 9.40 -23.46
CA ASP A 109 -16.30 8.73 -22.36
C ASP A 109 -15.99 9.38 -21.02
N VAL A 110 -16.98 9.34 -20.13
CA VAL A 110 -16.84 9.76 -18.72
C VAL A 110 -17.52 8.73 -17.84
N THR A 111 -16.71 7.94 -17.16
CA THR A 111 -17.19 6.89 -16.26
C THR A 111 -16.90 7.26 -14.81
N LYS A 112 -17.93 7.25 -13.96
CA LYS A 112 -17.79 7.44 -12.52
C LYS A 112 -18.12 6.13 -11.80
N LYS A 113 -17.18 5.64 -10.97
CA LYS A 113 -17.36 4.42 -10.18
C LYS A 113 -17.14 4.73 -8.70
N GLU A 114 -18.07 4.28 -7.86
CA GLU A 114 -17.91 4.36 -6.42
C GLU A 114 -17.20 3.11 -5.89
N GLY A 115 -16.31 3.33 -4.93
CA GLY A 115 -15.55 2.29 -4.27
C GLY A 115 -15.53 2.49 -2.76
N ARG A 116 -15.16 1.42 -2.06
CA ARG A 116 -14.96 1.42 -0.60
C ARG A 116 -13.57 0.90 -0.28
N GLU A 117 -12.91 1.55 0.65
CA GLU A 117 -11.59 1.16 1.13
C GLU A 117 -11.68 0.87 2.62
N ALA A 118 -11.47 -0.38 2.98
CA ALA A 118 -11.49 -0.82 4.36
C ALA A 118 -10.28 -0.25 5.14
N PRO A 119 -10.39 -0.13 6.49
CA PRO A 119 -9.26 0.23 7.33
C PRO A 119 -8.06 -0.70 7.10
N LEU A 120 -6.88 -0.14 7.28
CA LEU A 120 -5.64 -0.91 7.24
C LEU A 120 -5.64 -1.96 8.35
N ARG A 121 -5.05 -3.13 8.10
CA ARG A 121 -4.93 -4.19 9.09
C ARG A 121 -4.09 -3.74 10.28
N LEU A 122 -4.30 -4.36 11.44
CA LEU A 122 -3.43 -4.18 12.60
C LEU A 122 -1.99 -4.61 12.30
N PHE A 123 -1.08 -4.30 13.18
CA PHE A 123 0.32 -4.65 12.99
C PHE A 123 0.67 -6.03 13.54
N ASP A 124 1.40 -6.78 12.75
CA ASP A 124 2.38 -7.76 13.20
C ASP A 124 3.77 -7.09 13.30
N LEU A 125 4.78 -7.81 13.77
CA LEU A 125 6.12 -7.23 13.91
C LEU A 125 6.69 -6.76 12.56
N THR A 126 6.56 -7.57 11.53
CA THR A 126 7.13 -7.26 10.21
C THR A 126 6.51 -6.02 9.57
N SER A 127 5.18 -5.92 9.59
CA SER A 127 4.49 -4.76 9.04
C SER A 127 4.74 -3.48 9.84
N LEU A 128 4.92 -3.60 11.17
CA LEU A 128 5.33 -2.45 12.00
C LEU A 128 6.75 -1.98 11.65
N GLN A 129 7.71 -2.91 11.49
CA GLN A 129 9.07 -2.60 11.07
C GLN A 129 9.11 -1.91 9.70
N VAL A 130 8.33 -2.39 8.73
CA VAL A 130 8.21 -1.78 7.41
C VAL A 130 7.64 -0.37 7.48
N GLU A 131 6.59 -0.16 8.28
CA GLU A 131 5.98 1.17 8.42
C GLU A 131 6.91 2.16 9.15
N CYS A 132 7.61 1.72 10.20
CA CYS A 132 8.59 2.53 10.91
C CYS A 132 9.78 2.89 10.02
N ASN A 133 10.25 1.97 9.18
CA ASN A 133 11.30 2.25 8.23
C ASN A 133 10.87 3.30 7.19
N LYS A 134 9.66 3.14 6.61
CA LYS A 134 9.13 4.09 5.62
C LYS A 134 8.95 5.50 6.16
N LYS A 135 8.47 5.63 7.41
CA LYS A 135 8.12 6.93 7.99
C LYS A 135 9.27 7.61 8.73
N PHE A 136 10.12 6.81 9.37
CA PHE A 136 11.12 7.33 10.32
C PHE A 136 12.53 6.86 9.99
N ALA A 137 12.71 6.04 8.94
CA ALA A 137 13.98 5.40 8.57
C ALA A 137 14.57 4.51 9.69
N TYR A 138 13.75 4.01 10.61
CA TYR A 138 14.21 3.08 11.64
C TYR A 138 14.53 1.72 11.03
N SER A 139 15.60 1.10 11.49
CA SER A 139 15.93 -0.28 11.15
C SER A 139 14.96 -1.27 11.81
N ALA A 140 14.95 -2.51 11.34
CA ALA A 140 14.14 -3.57 11.93
C ALA A 140 14.52 -3.84 13.40
N ASP A 141 15.82 -3.80 13.72
CA ASP A 141 16.33 -4.00 15.07
C ASP A 141 15.96 -2.86 16.02
N GLU A 142 16.10 -1.60 15.57
CA GLU A 142 15.67 -0.42 16.35
C GLU A 142 14.17 -0.48 16.63
N THR A 143 13.34 -0.79 15.62
CA THR A 143 11.89 -0.93 15.79
C THR A 143 11.56 -2.03 16.80
N LEU A 144 12.25 -3.18 16.74
CA LEU A 144 12.05 -4.26 17.70
C LEU A 144 12.40 -3.83 19.13
N LYS A 145 13.50 -3.11 19.33
CA LYS A 145 13.89 -2.58 20.65
C LYS A 145 12.86 -1.60 21.19
N ILE A 146 12.35 -0.71 20.34
CA ILE A 146 11.34 0.29 20.72
C ILE A 146 10.03 -0.40 21.15
N ILE A 147 9.52 -1.34 20.33
CA ILE A 147 8.26 -2.01 20.67
C ILE A 147 8.41 -2.95 21.88
N GLN A 148 9.59 -3.55 22.08
CA GLN A 148 9.90 -4.32 23.27
C GLN A 148 9.83 -3.43 24.53
N SER A 149 10.40 -2.23 24.48
CA SER A 149 10.30 -1.25 25.56
C SER A 149 8.86 -0.82 25.84
N LEU A 150 8.04 -0.59 24.81
CA LEU A 150 6.61 -0.28 24.96
C LEU A 150 5.84 -1.42 25.62
N TYR A 151 6.18 -2.68 25.30
CA TYR A 151 5.63 -3.86 25.94
C TYR A 151 6.02 -3.95 27.42
N GLU A 152 7.30 -3.74 27.75
CA GLU A 152 7.81 -3.73 29.14
C GLU A 152 7.17 -2.62 29.98
N LYS A 153 6.91 -1.47 29.36
CA LYS A 153 6.12 -0.36 29.96
C LYS A 153 4.62 -0.67 30.03
N LYS A 154 4.18 -1.84 29.54
CA LYS A 154 2.79 -2.32 29.55
C LYS A 154 1.81 -1.44 28.77
N VAL A 155 2.28 -0.64 27.82
CA VAL A 155 1.42 0.22 26.97
C VAL A 155 1.07 -0.41 25.64
N ALA A 156 1.83 -1.42 25.20
CA ALA A 156 1.54 -2.23 24.01
C ALA A 156 1.56 -3.72 24.34
N THR A 157 0.91 -4.54 23.51
CA THR A 157 0.90 -6.00 23.64
C THR A 157 2.21 -6.62 23.14
N TYR A 158 2.35 -7.95 23.30
CA TYR A 158 3.57 -8.68 22.94
C TYR A 158 4.00 -8.42 21.49
N PRO A 159 5.28 -8.07 21.24
CA PRO A 159 5.70 -7.57 19.94
C PRO A 159 6.05 -8.64 18.91
N ARG A 160 6.47 -9.85 19.34
CA ARG A 160 6.94 -10.89 18.41
C ARG A 160 5.78 -11.74 17.92
N VAL A 161 4.94 -11.15 17.09
CA VAL A 161 3.73 -11.77 16.55
C VAL A 161 3.77 -11.74 15.02
N ASP A 162 3.18 -12.73 14.41
CA ASP A 162 3.12 -12.96 12.95
C ASP A 162 1.71 -12.77 12.37
N THR A 163 0.76 -12.38 13.24
CA THR A 163 -0.63 -12.16 12.84
C THR A 163 -1.05 -10.70 12.95
N THR A 164 -1.93 -10.28 12.06
CA THR A 164 -2.58 -8.97 12.04
C THR A 164 -4.02 -9.01 12.56
N TYR A 165 -4.41 -10.13 13.17
CA TYR A 165 -5.78 -10.37 13.63
C TYR A 165 -5.86 -10.38 15.16
N LEU A 166 -7.07 -10.14 15.67
CA LEU A 166 -7.43 -10.29 17.06
C LEU A 166 -8.31 -11.52 17.25
N SER A 167 -8.19 -12.16 18.40
CA SER A 167 -9.12 -13.19 18.85
C SER A 167 -10.43 -12.56 19.36
N ASP A 168 -11.50 -13.33 19.34
CA ASP A 168 -12.84 -12.86 19.73
C ASP A 168 -12.92 -12.43 21.21
N ASP A 169 -12.09 -12.99 22.09
CA ASP A 169 -12.00 -12.65 23.51
C ASP A 169 -11.43 -11.25 23.78
N ILE A 170 -10.74 -10.67 22.79
CA ILE A 170 -10.25 -9.29 22.88
C ILE A 170 -11.37 -8.28 22.60
N TYR A 171 -12.38 -8.64 21.81
CA TYR A 171 -13.45 -7.71 21.43
C TYR A 171 -14.14 -7.03 22.64
N PRO A 172 -14.54 -7.75 23.71
CA PRO A 172 -15.15 -7.12 24.90
C PRO A 172 -14.20 -6.14 25.62
N LYS A 173 -12.89 -6.27 25.45
CA LYS A 173 -11.89 -5.41 26.08
C LYS A 173 -11.65 -4.11 25.30
N CYS A 174 -11.99 -4.09 24.00
CA CYS A 174 -11.73 -2.95 23.12
C CYS A 174 -12.31 -1.62 23.61
N PRO A 175 -13.55 -1.53 24.14
CA PRO A 175 -14.06 -0.26 24.68
C PRO A 175 -13.21 0.30 25.81
N GLY A 176 -12.71 -0.58 26.71
CA GLY A 176 -11.81 -0.20 27.79
C GLY A 176 -10.45 0.29 27.29
N ILE A 177 -9.90 -0.39 26.27
CA ILE A 177 -8.64 0.02 25.64
C ILE A 177 -8.79 1.41 24.99
N LEU A 178 -9.86 1.62 24.22
CA LEU A 178 -10.15 2.91 23.57
C LEU A 178 -10.29 4.05 24.59
N LYS A 179 -10.99 3.81 25.69
CA LYS A 179 -11.14 4.78 26.81
C LYS A 179 -9.80 5.15 27.45
N GLY A 180 -8.83 4.22 27.46
CA GLY A 180 -7.49 4.46 28.00
C GLY A 180 -6.60 5.32 27.11
N LEU A 181 -6.93 5.46 25.82
CA LEU A 181 -6.18 6.27 24.83
C LEU A 181 -6.55 7.75 24.93
N ARG A 182 -6.28 8.39 26.05
CA ARG A 182 -6.70 9.78 26.37
C ARG A 182 -6.17 10.80 25.37
N ASP A 183 -4.94 10.66 24.90
CA ASP A 183 -4.34 11.59 23.92
C ASP A 183 -4.99 11.51 22.53
N TYR A 184 -5.87 10.53 22.33
CA TYR A 184 -6.62 10.29 21.08
C TYR A 184 -8.12 10.51 21.26
N GLU A 185 -8.54 11.25 22.29
CA GLU A 185 -9.95 11.46 22.63
C GLU A 185 -10.77 11.97 21.44
N THR A 186 -10.22 12.87 20.63
CA THR A 186 -10.86 13.37 19.40
C THR A 186 -11.31 12.24 18.48
N PHE A 187 -10.59 11.12 18.45
CA PHE A 187 -10.90 9.96 17.61
C PHE A 187 -11.64 8.86 18.36
N THR A 188 -11.51 8.77 19.68
CA THR A 188 -12.17 7.72 20.46
C THR A 188 -13.55 8.14 20.99
N ALA A 189 -13.80 9.45 21.20
CA ALA A 189 -15.08 9.96 21.64
C ALA A 189 -16.26 9.58 20.72
N PRO A 190 -16.16 9.63 19.38
CA PRO A 190 -17.23 9.19 18.50
C PRO A 190 -17.58 7.69 18.61
N LEU A 191 -16.66 6.88 19.13
CA LEU A 191 -16.83 5.44 19.33
C LEU A 191 -17.41 5.12 20.74
N ALA A 192 -17.36 6.07 21.65
CA ALA A 192 -17.82 5.87 23.04
C ALA A 192 -19.34 5.68 23.09
N GLY A 193 -19.78 4.67 23.83
CA GLY A 193 -21.21 4.37 24.01
C GLY A 193 -21.89 3.74 22.78
N THR A 194 -21.17 3.50 21.69
CA THR A 194 -21.70 2.79 20.52
C THR A 194 -21.21 1.35 20.46
N ALA A 195 -21.96 0.47 19.79
CA ALA A 195 -21.47 -0.86 19.49
C ALA A 195 -20.32 -0.77 18.49
N LEU A 196 -19.14 -1.20 18.90
CA LEU A 196 -17.96 -1.18 18.04
C LEU A 196 -18.16 -2.11 16.82
N LEU A 197 -17.63 -1.70 15.68
CA LEU A 197 -17.65 -2.52 14.47
C LEU A 197 -16.82 -3.79 14.68
N LYS A 198 -17.48 -4.96 14.63
CA LYS A 198 -16.80 -6.27 14.67
C LYS A 198 -16.65 -6.85 13.28
N SER A 199 -15.52 -6.60 12.64
CA SER A 199 -15.23 -7.11 11.30
C SER A 199 -14.43 -8.41 11.35
N LYS A 200 -14.81 -9.41 10.52
CA LYS A 200 -14.00 -10.63 10.29
C LYS A 200 -12.60 -10.34 9.69
N LYS A 201 -12.38 -9.16 9.15
CA LYS A 201 -11.06 -8.71 8.69
C LYS A 201 -10.12 -8.35 9.85
N VAL A 202 -10.66 -8.18 11.07
CA VAL A 202 -9.94 -7.82 12.30
C VAL A 202 -10.02 -8.94 13.32
N PHE A 203 -11.20 -9.53 13.54
CA PHE A 203 -11.45 -10.57 14.53
C PHE A 203 -11.66 -11.91 13.84
N ASP A 204 -10.66 -12.79 13.93
CA ASP A 204 -10.68 -14.12 13.34
C ASP A 204 -9.80 -15.07 14.15
N ASN A 205 -10.42 -15.92 14.98
CA ASN A 205 -9.72 -16.88 15.81
C ASN A 205 -8.86 -17.87 15.01
N SER A 206 -9.25 -18.19 13.78
CA SER A 206 -8.49 -19.13 12.93
C SER A 206 -7.15 -18.56 12.42
N LYS A 207 -6.96 -17.24 12.58
CA LYS A 207 -5.75 -16.50 12.17
C LYS A 207 -4.88 -16.08 13.34
N VAL A 208 -5.28 -16.45 14.56
CA VAL A 208 -4.53 -16.18 15.80
C VAL A 208 -4.07 -17.52 16.35
N THR A 209 -2.76 -17.66 16.54
CA THR A 209 -2.14 -18.83 17.18
C THR A 209 -1.92 -18.56 18.66
N ASP A 210 -0.69 -18.23 19.04
CA ASP A 210 -0.30 -18.02 20.44
C ASP A 210 -0.56 -16.57 20.89
N HIS A 211 -0.39 -15.62 20.01
CA HIS A 211 -0.54 -14.19 20.28
C HIS A 211 -1.34 -13.51 19.16
N HIS A 212 -2.11 -12.49 19.53
CA HIS A 212 -2.84 -11.63 18.59
C HIS A 212 -1.96 -10.48 18.10
N ALA A 213 -2.45 -9.69 17.14
CA ALA A 213 -1.79 -8.50 16.61
C ALA A 213 -1.34 -7.51 17.70
N ILE A 214 -0.37 -6.67 17.36
CA ILE A 214 0.14 -5.61 18.24
C ILE A 214 -0.92 -4.52 18.39
N ILE A 215 -1.38 -4.29 19.61
CA ILE A 215 -2.37 -3.27 19.95
C ILE A 215 -1.97 -2.54 21.25
N PRO A 216 -2.56 -1.34 21.53
CA PRO A 216 -2.44 -0.71 22.83
C PRO A 216 -3.10 -1.56 23.91
N THR A 217 -2.65 -1.43 25.15
CA THR A 217 -3.27 -2.11 26.31
C THR A 217 -4.38 -1.29 26.97
N GLY A 218 -4.49 0.00 26.62
CA GLY A 218 -5.37 0.96 27.29
C GLY A 218 -4.72 1.64 28.50
N GLN A 219 -3.49 1.31 28.85
CA GLN A 219 -2.73 2.09 29.83
C GLN A 219 -2.25 3.39 29.19
N HIS A 220 -2.42 4.51 29.92
CA HIS A 220 -1.92 5.79 29.43
C HIS A 220 -0.38 5.80 29.47
N PRO A 221 0.27 6.06 28.31
CA PRO A 221 1.73 6.02 28.25
C PRO A 221 2.34 7.18 29.04
N GLN A 222 3.29 6.85 29.91
CA GLN A 222 4.08 7.82 30.68
C GLN A 222 5.56 7.67 30.35
N ASN A 223 6.29 8.79 30.33
CA ASN A 223 7.74 8.80 30.14
C ASN A 223 8.21 8.07 28.89
N LEU A 224 7.51 8.26 27.76
CA LEU A 224 7.96 7.78 26.48
C LEU A 224 9.00 8.70 25.86
N THR A 225 10.06 8.11 25.32
CA THR A 225 10.98 8.81 24.41
C THR A 225 10.25 9.23 23.12
N ASP A 226 10.82 10.13 22.34
CA ASP A 226 10.22 10.56 21.07
C ASP A 226 10.08 9.40 20.08
N MET A 227 11.05 8.47 20.06
CA MET A 227 10.98 7.29 19.21
C MET A 227 9.85 6.37 19.64
N GLU A 228 9.71 6.09 20.94
CA GLU A 228 8.62 5.29 21.49
C GLU A 228 7.26 5.93 21.23
N ARG A 229 7.15 7.24 21.40
CA ARG A 229 5.92 8.00 21.12
C ARG A 229 5.47 7.87 19.66
N ARG A 230 6.41 7.98 18.72
CA ARG A 230 6.13 7.82 17.28
C ARG A 230 5.65 6.41 16.95
N VAL A 231 6.28 5.37 17.50
CA VAL A 231 5.86 3.98 17.27
C VAL A 231 4.53 3.69 17.95
N PHE A 232 4.32 4.19 19.17
CA PHE A 232 3.03 4.05 19.87
C PHE A 232 1.90 4.75 19.11
N ASP A 233 2.13 5.95 18.55
CA ASP A 233 1.15 6.67 17.73
C ASP A 233 0.70 5.84 16.51
N LEU A 234 1.63 5.17 15.82
CA LEU A 234 1.28 4.27 14.72
C LEU A 234 0.34 3.15 15.17
N ILE A 235 0.66 2.52 16.30
CA ILE A 235 -0.12 1.39 16.84
C ILE A 235 -1.49 1.88 17.30
N ALA A 236 -1.56 2.97 18.05
CA ALA A 236 -2.80 3.52 18.57
C ALA A 236 -3.75 3.95 17.44
N ARG A 237 -3.26 4.72 16.47
CA ARG A 237 -4.07 5.14 15.32
C ARG A 237 -4.57 3.96 14.49
N ARG A 238 -3.74 2.95 14.28
CA ARG A 238 -4.11 1.74 13.54
C ARG A 238 -5.20 0.96 14.29
N PHE A 239 -5.10 0.86 15.61
CA PHE A 239 -6.11 0.21 16.45
C PHE A 239 -7.44 0.98 16.46
N ILE A 240 -7.43 2.29 16.56
CA ILE A 240 -8.66 3.11 16.52
C ILE A 240 -9.33 2.98 15.15
N ALA A 241 -8.54 3.01 14.07
CA ALA A 241 -9.03 3.00 12.70
C ALA A 241 -9.90 1.79 12.35
N VAL A 242 -9.63 0.61 12.92
CA VAL A 242 -10.37 -0.62 12.59
C VAL A 242 -11.82 -0.61 13.10
N PHE A 243 -12.20 0.32 13.96
CA PHE A 243 -13.56 0.50 14.46
C PHE A 243 -14.33 1.58 13.69
N TYR A 244 -13.69 2.28 12.76
CA TYR A 244 -14.32 3.25 11.89
C TYR A 244 -14.89 2.60 10.61
N PRO A 245 -15.89 3.24 10.00
CA PRO A 245 -16.43 2.76 8.72
C PRO A 245 -15.41 2.86 7.59
N ASP A 246 -15.65 2.11 6.52
CA ASP A 246 -14.86 2.17 5.30
C ASP A 246 -14.85 3.60 4.74
N CYS A 247 -13.73 3.99 4.15
CA CYS A 247 -13.64 5.20 3.34
C CYS A 247 -14.40 4.97 2.03
N LYS A 248 -15.39 5.82 1.72
CA LYS A 248 -16.08 5.81 0.43
C LYS A 248 -15.45 6.84 -0.50
N PHE A 249 -15.21 6.44 -1.71
CA PHE A 249 -14.63 7.31 -2.74
C PHE A 249 -15.31 7.09 -4.08
N ALA A 250 -15.24 8.10 -4.94
CA ALA A 250 -15.60 7.99 -6.34
C ALA A 250 -14.34 8.14 -7.19
N THR A 251 -14.16 7.24 -8.14
CA THR A 251 -13.12 7.36 -9.17
C THR A 251 -13.82 7.78 -10.47
N THR A 252 -13.43 8.93 -11.00
CA THR A 252 -13.89 9.41 -12.30
C THR A 252 -12.77 9.14 -13.30
N THR A 253 -13.08 8.39 -14.33
CA THR A 253 -12.20 8.17 -15.48
C THR A 253 -12.77 8.91 -16.67
N VAL A 254 -11.97 9.74 -17.28
CA VAL A 254 -12.33 10.47 -18.49
C VAL A 254 -11.44 9.97 -19.62
N LEU A 255 -12.06 9.52 -20.70
CA LEU A 255 -11.38 9.18 -21.93
C LEU A 255 -11.59 10.29 -22.94
N GLY A 256 -10.59 10.56 -23.72
CA GLY A 256 -10.65 11.51 -24.81
C GLY A 256 -9.79 11.04 -25.97
N GLU A 257 -9.91 11.69 -27.11
CA GLU A 257 -9.23 11.33 -28.34
C GLU A 257 -8.75 12.56 -29.07
N VAL A 258 -7.57 12.45 -29.69
CA VAL A 258 -7.02 13.39 -30.64
C VAL A 258 -6.44 12.58 -31.79
N GLU A 259 -6.93 12.78 -33.03
CA GLU A 259 -6.41 12.09 -34.24
C GLU A 259 -6.22 10.57 -34.02
N SER A 260 -7.27 9.90 -33.50
CA SER A 260 -7.26 8.45 -33.17
C SER A 260 -6.29 8.01 -32.06
N ILE A 261 -5.67 8.94 -31.36
CA ILE A 261 -4.87 8.64 -30.17
C ILE A 261 -5.75 8.81 -28.93
N GLU A 262 -5.93 7.71 -28.18
CA GLU A 262 -6.70 7.72 -26.92
C GLU A 262 -5.90 8.38 -25.80
N PHE A 263 -6.59 9.19 -24.99
CA PHE A 263 -6.06 9.83 -23.80
C PHE A 263 -6.94 9.52 -22.59
N LYS A 264 -6.32 9.38 -21.43
CA LYS A 264 -7.00 9.09 -20.18
C LYS A 264 -6.59 10.05 -19.08
N ALA A 265 -7.58 10.53 -18.33
CA ALA A 265 -7.38 11.13 -17.02
C ALA A 265 -8.19 10.38 -15.98
N THR A 266 -7.64 10.23 -14.78
CA THR A 266 -8.32 9.58 -13.67
C THR A 266 -8.21 10.45 -12.43
N GLY A 267 -9.34 10.77 -11.81
CA GLY A 267 -9.41 11.49 -10.55
C GLY A 267 -10.09 10.66 -9.48
N LYS A 268 -9.63 10.75 -8.23
CA LYS A 268 -10.24 10.11 -7.07
C LYS A 268 -10.76 11.17 -6.12
N GLN A 269 -12.06 11.14 -5.83
CA GLN A 269 -12.72 12.01 -4.88
C GLN A 269 -13.16 11.22 -3.65
N ILE A 270 -12.77 11.66 -2.46
CA ILE A 270 -13.26 11.09 -1.21
C ILE A 270 -14.66 11.64 -0.93
N LEU A 271 -15.65 10.73 -0.82
CA LEU A 271 -17.04 11.07 -0.51
C LEU A 271 -17.27 11.07 1.00
N GLU A 272 -16.86 9.99 1.66
CA GLU A 272 -16.91 9.83 3.11
C GLU A 272 -15.54 9.35 3.59
N PRO A 273 -14.82 10.12 4.41
CA PRO A 273 -13.44 9.79 4.78
C PRO A 273 -13.34 8.52 5.64
N GLY A 274 -14.37 8.19 6.43
CA GLY A 274 -14.33 7.01 7.30
C GLY A 274 -13.07 6.97 8.16
N TRP A 275 -12.40 5.83 8.22
CA TRP A 275 -11.18 5.63 9.01
C TRP A 275 -10.01 6.55 8.66
N ARG A 276 -10.01 7.15 7.47
CA ARG A 276 -8.92 8.03 7.02
C ARG A 276 -8.78 9.31 7.83
N ILE A 277 -9.85 9.75 8.51
CA ILE A 277 -9.79 10.94 9.38
C ILE A 277 -8.72 10.83 10.47
N ILE A 278 -8.41 9.60 10.91
CA ILE A 278 -7.44 9.32 11.97
C ILE A 278 -5.99 9.61 11.51
N PHE A 279 -5.74 9.49 10.21
CA PHE A 279 -4.42 9.70 9.61
C PHE A 279 -4.26 11.07 8.93
N GLY A 280 -5.29 11.91 9.00
CA GLY A 280 -5.42 13.10 8.19
C GLY A 280 -5.89 12.74 6.77
N ILE A 281 -6.76 13.55 6.20
CA ILE A 281 -7.16 13.41 4.80
C ILE A 281 -6.05 14.06 3.97
N PRO A 282 -5.31 13.32 3.12
CA PRO A 282 -4.35 13.96 2.24
C PRO A 282 -5.09 14.97 1.38
N SER A 283 -4.62 16.21 1.33
CA SER A 283 -5.10 17.17 0.33
C SER A 283 -4.84 16.61 -1.07
N ALA A 284 -5.65 16.97 -2.06
CA ALA A 284 -5.47 16.53 -3.44
C ALA A 284 -4.03 16.79 -3.94
N GLN A 285 -3.41 17.89 -3.49
CA GLN A 285 -2.03 18.27 -3.79
C GLN A 285 -0.97 17.27 -3.27
N SER A 286 -1.20 16.58 -2.15
CA SER A 286 -0.22 15.62 -1.62
C SER A 286 -0.24 14.26 -2.34
N GLN A 287 -1.17 14.02 -3.25
CA GLN A 287 -1.20 12.83 -4.10
C GLN A 287 -0.39 13.02 -5.38
N GLU A 288 -0.37 14.22 -5.95
CA GLU A 288 0.43 14.54 -7.14
C GLU A 288 1.95 14.48 -6.87
N GLU A 289 2.39 14.96 -5.69
CA GLU A 289 3.81 14.87 -5.30
C GLU A 289 4.34 13.46 -5.04
N LYS A 290 3.47 12.45 -4.90
CA LYS A 290 3.87 11.05 -4.72
C LYS A 290 3.95 10.26 -6.02
N GLU A 291 3.38 10.74 -7.08
CA GLU A 291 3.46 10.13 -8.41
C GLU A 291 4.65 10.67 -9.23
N GLU A 292 5.26 11.79 -8.81
CA GLU A 292 6.45 12.39 -9.45
C GLU A 292 7.80 11.92 -8.83
N LYS A 293 7.80 11.03 -7.86
CA LYS A 293 9.00 10.38 -7.28
C LYS A 293 8.99 8.89 -7.53
#